data_ae96c60a80d3b3ec9cf91c09e1fa2c84
#
_entry.id   ae96c60a80d3b3ec9cf91c09e1fa2c84
#
_cell.length_a   1.000
_cell.length_b   1.000
_cell.length_c   1.000
_cell.angle_alpha   90.00
_cell.angle_beta   90.00
_cell.angle_gamma   90.00
#
_symmetry.space_group_name_H-M   'P 1'
#
loop_
_entity.id
_entity.type
_entity.pdbx_description
1 polymer ?
#
loop_
_entity_poly.entity_id
_entity_poly.type
_entity_poly.pdbx_seq_one_letter_code
_entity_poly.pdbx_strand_id
1 'polypeptide(L)'
;VAFTVQTALALVTGSMAVMWLSEIITEKGIGQGASLVIFLNIVATLPKALSSTIEKAQTGDRNDVVGIIVLLIVFLITIVGIIFVQEGARRLPIVSAKRQIGGTSLLPNRQSYLPLKLNAGGVMPIIFASALIFLPITIANLTKNPILIRAASALNPGGSNPWPYAITFFALILGFAYFYASLTINPIDIASNL
;
A
#
# COMPACT_ATOMS: atom_id res chain seq x y z
N VAL A 1 -24.09 -26.79 6.57
CA VAL A 1 -24.06 -25.73 7.61
C VAL A 1 -22.87 -25.94 8.54
N ALA A 2 -22.66 -27.14 9.11
CA ALA A 2 -21.55 -27.43 10.03
C ALA A 2 -20.17 -27.16 9.38
N PHE A 3 -19.96 -27.63 8.15
CA PHE A 3 -18.71 -27.40 7.40
C PHE A 3 -18.42 -25.90 7.18
N THR A 4 -19.44 -25.13 6.83
CA THR A 4 -19.28 -23.68 6.58
C THR A 4 -18.90 -22.93 7.85
N VAL A 5 -19.51 -23.28 8.98
CA VAL A 5 -19.21 -22.70 10.29
C VAL A 5 -17.80 -23.07 10.73
N GLN A 6 -17.41 -24.33 10.58
CA GLN A 6 -16.07 -24.80 10.93
C GLN A 6 -14.98 -24.10 10.09
N THR A 7 -15.21 -23.96 8.78
CA THR A 7 -14.27 -23.25 7.88
C THR A 7 -14.16 -21.78 8.26
N ALA A 8 -15.30 -21.12 8.55
CA ALA A 8 -15.30 -19.73 8.99
C ALA A 8 -14.52 -19.54 10.31
N LEU A 9 -14.75 -20.40 11.29
CA LEU A 9 -14.01 -20.39 12.56
C LEU A 9 -12.51 -20.60 12.35
N ALA A 10 -12.12 -21.54 11.51
CA ALA A 10 -10.72 -21.80 11.20
C ALA A 10 -10.04 -20.59 10.56
N LEU A 11 -10.71 -19.92 9.61
CA LEU A 11 -10.20 -18.71 8.95
C LEU A 11 -10.07 -17.52 9.94
N VAL A 12 -11.07 -17.32 10.80
CA VAL A 12 -11.02 -16.27 11.82
C VAL A 12 -9.90 -16.55 12.82
N THR A 13 -9.76 -17.76 13.30
CA THR A 13 -8.68 -18.14 14.23
C THR A 13 -7.30 -17.95 13.58
N GLY A 14 -7.14 -18.34 12.31
CA GLY A 14 -5.90 -18.15 11.57
C GLY A 14 -5.55 -16.68 11.39
N SER A 15 -6.53 -15.84 11.05
CA SER A 15 -6.30 -14.39 10.89
C SER A 15 -5.94 -13.70 12.22
N MET A 16 -6.58 -14.10 13.33
CA MET A 16 -6.25 -13.61 14.67
C MET A 16 -4.84 -14.02 15.10
N ALA A 17 -4.43 -15.24 14.80
CA ALA A 17 -3.07 -15.70 15.10
C ALA A 17 -2.01 -14.91 14.32
N VAL A 18 -2.24 -14.63 13.05
CA VAL A 18 -1.35 -13.79 12.23
C VAL A 18 -1.28 -12.36 12.76
N MET A 19 -2.42 -11.78 13.16
CA MET A 19 -2.49 -10.45 13.75
C MET A 19 -1.69 -10.39 15.05
N TRP A 20 -1.85 -11.37 15.94
CA TRP A 20 -1.10 -11.46 17.18
C TRP A 20 0.42 -11.60 16.96
N LEU A 21 0.83 -12.44 16.01
CA LEU A 21 2.25 -12.53 15.61
C LEU A 21 2.79 -11.20 15.11
N SER A 22 2.01 -10.50 14.29
CA SER A 22 2.35 -9.16 13.78
C SER A 22 2.55 -8.15 14.92
N GLU A 23 1.73 -8.21 15.96
CA GLU A 23 1.81 -7.34 17.13
C GLU A 23 3.06 -7.62 17.96
N ILE A 24 3.38 -8.90 18.21
CA ILE A 24 4.62 -9.30 18.88
C ILE A 24 5.87 -8.82 18.11
N ILE A 25 5.84 -8.92 16.77
CA ILE A 25 6.95 -8.43 15.93
C ILE A 25 7.09 -6.92 16.05
N THR A 26 5.98 -6.17 16.14
CA THR A 26 6.00 -4.72 16.30
C THR A 26 6.54 -4.30 17.67
N GLU A 27 6.17 -5.03 18.74
CA GLU A 27 6.59 -4.69 20.10
C GLU A 27 8.03 -5.10 20.41
N LYS A 28 8.45 -6.28 19.96
CA LYS A 28 9.74 -6.89 20.32
C LYS A 28 10.73 -7.01 19.16
N GLY A 29 10.30 -6.74 17.94
CA GLY A 29 11.08 -6.88 16.71
C GLY A 29 11.54 -5.55 16.14
N ILE A 30 11.84 -5.57 14.83
CA ILE A 30 12.32 -4.41 14.08
C ILE A 30 11.21 -3.94 13.14
N GLY A 31 10.72 -2.72 13.33
CA GLY A 31 9.77 -2.07 12.43
C GLY A 31 8.31 -2.46 12.67
N GLN A 32 7.49 -2.30 11.65
CA GLN A 32 6.05 -2.53 11.71
C GLN A 32 5.73 -3.98 11.34
N GLY A 33 5.27 -4.80 12.29
CA GLY A 33 5.06 -6.23 12.10
C GLY A 33 4.07 -6.58 10.99
N ALA A 34 3.00 -5.80 10.83
CA ALA A 34 2.03 -5.99 9.73
C ALA A 34 2.69 -5.86 8.35
N SER A 35 3.51 -4.85 8.16
CA SER A 35 4.25 -4.64 6.92
C SER A 35 5.25 -5.77 6.66
N LEU A 36 5.89 -6.28 7.71
CA LEU A 36 6.83 -7.41 7.64
C LEU A 36 6.14 -8.71 7.22
N VAL A 37 4.97 -9.00 7.78
CA VAL A 37 4.17 -10.20 7.41
C VAL A 37 3.72 -10.11 5.94
N ILE A 38 3.27 -8.93 5.48
CA ILE A 38 2.89 -8.72 4.08
C ILE A 38 4.10 -8.91 3.16
N PHE A 39 5.24 -8.31 3.51
CA PHE A 39 6.50 -8.46 2.76
C PHE A 39 6.93 -9.93 2.65
N LEU A 40 6.89 -10.67 3.75
CA LEU A 40 7.27 -12.07 3.79
C LEU A 40 6.35 -12.93 2.92
N ASN A 41 5.05 -12.64 2.89
CA ASN A 41 4.09 -13.31 2.02
C ASN A 41 4.39 -13.03 0.53
N ILE A 42 4.72 -11.80 0.18
CA ILE A 42 5.10 -11.44 -1.19
C ILE A 42 6.39 -12.17 -1.60
N VAL A 43 7.42 -12.15 -0.74
CA VAL A 43 8.71 -12.82 -1.01
C VAL A 43 8.54 -14.33 -1.12
N ALA A 44 7.68 -14.95 -0.30
CA ALA A 44 7.42 -16.38 -0.38
C ALA A 44 6.79 -16.83 -1.71
N THR A 45 6.07 -15.96 -2.40
CA THR A 45 5.46 -16.26 -3.71
C THR A 45 6.42 -16.01 -4.89
N LEU A 46 7.49 -15.22 -4.69
CA LEU A 46 8.46 -14.87 -5.74
C LEU A 46 9.10 -16.08 -6.44
N PRO A 47 9.60 -17.13 -5.73
CA PRO A 47 10.23 -18.27 -6.39
C PRO A 47 9.30 -18.97 -7.37
N LYS A 48 8.01 -19.09 -7.02
CA LYS A 48 7.00 -19.72 -7.85
C LYS A 48 6.67 -18.87 -9.09
N ALA A 49 6.61 -17.55 -8.95
CA ALA A 49 6.40 -16.63 -10.05
C ALA A 49 7.61 -16.61 -10.99
N LEU A 50 8.83 -16.66 -10.46
CA LEU A 50 10.05 -16.71 -11.24
C LEU A 50 10.16 -18.02 -12.06
N SER A 51 9.88 -19.18 -11.45
CA SER A 51 9.92 -20.46 -12.15
C SER A 51 8.94 -20.50 -13.32
N SER A 52 7.71 -20.03 -13.13
CA SER A 52 6.71 -19.96 -14.20
C SER A 52 7.10 -18.99 -15.33
N THR A 53 7.82 -17.93 -15.02
CA THR A 53 8.33 -16.98 -16.00
C THR A 53 9.50 -17.55 -16.78
N ILE A 54 10.40 -18.28 -16.12
CA ILE A 54 11.53 -18.96 -16.75
C ILE A 54 11.06 -20.09 -17.67
N GLU A 55 10.07 -20.88 -17.25
CA GLU A 55 9.46 -21.91 -18.09
C GLU A 55 8.89 -21.33 -19.39
N LYS A 56 8.19 -20.20 -19.31
CA LYS A 56 7.71 -19.49 -20.51
C LYS A 56 8.85 -18.99 -21.41
N ALA A 57 9.95 -18.53 -20.83
CA ALA A 57 11.13 -18.12 -21.58
C ALA A 57 11.80 -19.31 -22.35
N GLN A 58 11.78 -20.50 -21.75
CA GLN A 58 12.37 -21.71 -22.33
C GLN A 58 11.54 -22.29 -23.47
N THR A 59 10.26 -21.95 -23.58
CA THR A 59 9.36 -22.41 -24.65
C THR A 59 9.73 -21.82 -26.03
N GLY A 60 10.67 -20.85 -26.05
CA GLY A 60 11.40 -20.47 -27.28
C GLY A 60 10.70 -19.49 -28.21
N ASP A 61 9.54 -19.00 -27.88
CA ASP A 61 8.87 -17.97 -28.68
C ASP A 61 9.55 -16.61 -28.48
N ARG A 62 10.04 -16.02 -29.57
CA ARG A 62 10.76 -14.75 -29.56
C ARG A 62 9.95 -13.60 -28.89
N ASN A 63 8.63 -13.68 -29.03
CA ASN A 63 7.71 -12.71 -28.43
C ASN A 63 7.65 -12.83 -26.90
N ASP A 64 7.75 -14.05 -26.35
CA ASP A 64 7.73 -14.28 -24.90
C ASP A 64 9.02 -13.78 -24.22
N VAL A 65 10.17 -13.99 -24.88
CA VAL A 65 11.46 -13.47 -24.40
C VAL A 65 11.47 -11.94 -24.37
N VAL A 66 10.97 -11.30 -25.43
CA VAL A 66 10.84 -9.83 -25.46
C VAL A 66 9.88 -9.35 -24.39
N GLY A 67 8.75 -10.04 -24.19
CA GLY A 67 7.79 -9.72 -23.11
C GLY A 67 8.42 -9.76 -21.73
N ILE A 68 9.27 -10.74 -21.44
CA ILE A 68 9.97 -10.87 -20.16
C ILE A 68 10.98 -9.74 -19.96
N ILE A 69 11.72 -9.36 -21.00
CA ILE A 69 12.68 -8.24 -20.93
C ILE A 69 11.93 -6.93 -20.63
N VAL A 70 10.82 -6.66 -21.33
CA VAL A 70 9.98 -5.48 -21.08
C VAL A 70 9.42 -5.49 -19.67
N LEU A 71 8.97 -6.64 -19.18
CA LEU A 71 8.46 -6.78 -17.80
C LEU A 71 9.54 -6.45 -16.77
N LEU A 72 10.77 -6.94 -16.95
CA LEU A 72 11.89 -6.64 -16.05
C LEU A 72 12.24 -5.14 -16.04
N ILE A 73 12.25 -4.50 -17.21
CA ILE A 73 12.52 -3.06 -17.33
C ILE A 73 11.42 -2.26 -16.60
N VAL A 74 10.16 -2.58 -16.86
CA VAL A 74 9.02 -1.92 -16.18
C VAL A 74 9.08 -2.13 -14.68
N PHE A 75 9.42 -3.33 -14.23
CA PHE A 75 9.57 -3.66 -12.82
C PHE A 75 10.68 -2.82 -12.15
N LEU A 76 11.84 -2.69 -12.79
CA LEU A 76 12.94 -1.84 -12.31
C LEU A 76 12.53 -0.37 -12.23
N ILE A 77 11.90 0.16 -13.27
CA ILE A 77 11.41 1.56 -13.30
C ILE A 77 10.40 1.79 -12.17
N THR A 78 9.52 0.82 -11.94
CA THR A 78 8.51 0.91 -10.87
C THR A 78 9.16 0.93 -9.49
N ILE A 79 10.16 0.08 -9.23
CA ILE A 79 10.90 0.07 -7.96
C ILE A 79 11.57 1.43 -7.72
N VAL A 80 12.29 1.96 -8.70
CA VAL A 80 12.94 3.27 -8.59
C VAL A 80 11.92 4.37 -8.33
N GLY A 81 10.77 4.35 -9.03
CA GLY A 81 9.69 5.30 -8.83
C GLY A 81 9.10 5.24 -7.41
N ILE A 82 8.88 4.03 -6.87
CA ILE A 82 8.38 3.84 -5.51
C ILE A 82 9.37 4.38 -4.48
N ILE A 83 10.67 4.06 -4.62
CA ILE A 83 11.72 4.55 -3.70
C ILE A 83 11.75 6.07 -3.72
N PHE A 84 11.70 6.70 -4.90
CA PHE A 84 11.71 8.16 -5.04
C PHE A 84 10.53 8.83 -4.33
N VAL A 85 9.33 8.27 -4.44
CA VAL A 85 8.13 8.79 -3.75
C VAL A 85 8.19 8.53 -2.25
N GLN A 86 8.70 7.39 -1.83
CA GLN A 86 8.77 7.00 -0.41
C GLN A 86 9.81 7.80 0.37
N GLU A 87 10.96 8.09 -0.24
CA GLU A 87 12.02 8.93 0.32
C GLU A 87 11.70 10.43 0.23
N GLY A 88 10.74 10.79 -0.62
CA GLY A 88 10.32 12.17 -0.84
C GLY A 88 9.77 12.80 0.43
N ALA A 89 10.40 13.87 0.91
CA ALA A 89 9.94 14.66 2.05
C ALA A 89 9.91 16.14 1.71
N ARG A 90 8.80 16.80 2.01
CA ARG A 90 8.69 18.27 1.91
C ARG A 90 9.24 18.91 3.17
N ARG A 91 10.25 19.75 3.04
CA ARG A 91 10.85 20.47 4.15
C ARG A 91 10.09 21.79 4.35
N LEU A 92 9.44 21.95 5.51
CA LEU A 92 8.82 23.20 5.92
C LEU A 92 9.76 23.95 6.85
N PRO A 93 10.16 25.21 6.53
CA PRO A 93 10.99 26.00 7.43
C PRO A 93 10.18 26.41 8.66
N ILE A 94 10.71 26.13 9.84
CA ILE A 94 10.13 26.53 11.13
C ILE A 94 10.83 27.83 11.57
N VAL A 95 10.05 28.87 11.79
CA VAL A 95 10.54 30.11 12.36
C VAL A 95 10.29 30.09 13.86
N SER A 96 11.34 29.85 14.66
CA SER A 96 11.24 29.87 16.11
C SER A 96 11.28 31.32 16.61
N ALA A 97 10.23 31.72 17.34
CA ALA A 97 10.12 33.08 17.93
C ALA A 97 11.12 33.34 19.08
N LYS A 98 11.80 32.33 19.56
CA LYS A 98 12.67 32.40 20.75
C LYS A 98 13.98 33.14 20.56
N ARG A 99 14.24 33.77 19.42
CA ARG A 99 15.57 34.29 19.04
C ARG A 99 15.69 35.82 18.97
N GLN A 100 14.79 36.58 19.55
CA GLN A 100 14.89 38.06 19.51
C GLN A 100 15.21 38.71 20.86
N ILE A 101 15.65 37.99 21.88
CA ILE A 101 16.06 38.57 23.15
C ILE A 101 17.58 38.50 23.25
N GLY A 102 18.27 39.56 22.86
CA GLY A 102 19.71 39.71 23.06
C GLY A 102 20.48 39.94 21.76
N GLY A 103 20.69 41.19 21.44
CA GLY A 103 21.45 41.63 20.26
C GLY A 103 22.93 41.34 20.36
N THR A 104 23.38 40.16 20.07
CA THR A 104 24.74 39.87 19.56
C THR A 104 24.71 38.46 18.97
N SER A 105 24.31 38.35 17.73
CA SER A 105 24.15 37.06 17.06
C SER A 105 25.39 36.73 16.24
N LEU A 106 26.27 35.95 16.79
CA LEU A 106 27.35 35.23 16.06
C LEU A 106 27.09 33.73 15.93
N LEU A 107 25.86 33.26 16.18
CA LEU A 107 25.52 31.86 15.98
C LEU A 107 24.91 31.67 14.59
N PRO A 108 25.44 30.73 13.77
CA PRO A 108 24.88 30.45 12.46
C PRO A 108 23.42 30.02 12.61
N ASN A 109 22.56 30.70 11.85
CA ASN A 109 21.11 30.46 11.83
C ASN A 109 20.85 29.02 11.34
N ARG A 110 20.80 28.06 12.26
CA ARG A 110 20.30 26.72 11.97
C ARG A 110 18.79 26.84 11.73
N GLN A 111 18.42 26.97 10.47
CA GLN A 111 17.03 26.87 10.06
C GLN A 111 16.53 25.47 10.45
N SER A 112 15.69 25.39 11.46
CA SER A 112 14.97 24.16 11.80
C SER A 112 13.90 23.94 10.74
N TYR A 113 13.82 22.73 10.19
CA TYR A 113 12.80 22.38 9.22
C TYR A 113 12.09 21.09 9.66
N LEU A 114 10.79 21.05 9.43
CA LEU A 114 9.96 19.88 9.67
C LEU A 114 9.90 19.05 8.38
N PRO A 115 10.43 17.81 8.35
CA PRO A 115 10.29 16.94 7.18
C PRO A 115 8.90 16.29 7.18
N LEU A 116 8.03 16.67 6.27
CA LEU A 116 6.76 15.99 6.03
C LEU A 116 6.95 14.95 4.92
N LYS A 117 6.73 13.68 5.24
CA LYS A 117 6.78 12.59 4.26
C LYS A 117 5.63 12.73 3.26
N LEU A 118 5.90 12.55 1.97
CA LEU A 118 4.89 12.56 0.90
C LEU A 118 3.88 11.43 1.09
N ASN A 119 4.34 10.26 1.50
CA ASN A 119 3.48 9.11 1.79
C ASN A 119 3.29 8.96 3.30
N ALA A 120 2.42 9.78 3.90
CA ALA A 120 2.08 9.68 5.32
C ALA A 120 1.19 8.48 5.65
N GLY A 121 0.38 8.00 4.70
CA GLY A 121 -0.55 6.89 4.89
C GLY A 121 0.07 5.49 4.80
N GLY A 122 1.30 5.37 4.28
CA GLY A 122 1.98 4.08 4.10
C GLY A 122 1.21 3.12 3.20
N VAL A 123 1.01 1.89 3.68
CA VAL A 123 0.33 0.80 2.94
C VAL A 123 -1.18 0.77 3.18
N MET A 124 -1.68 1.45 4.21
CA MET A 124 -3.09 1.37 4.63
C MET A 124 -4.10 1.76 3.54
N PRO A 125 -3.91 2.84 2.75
CA PRO A 125 -4.87 3.21 1.70
C PRO A 125 -5.11 2.11 0.67
N ILE A 126 -4.07 1.36 0.30
CA ILE A 126 -4.16 0.28 -0.69
C ILE A 126 -4.93 -0.92 -0.16
N ILE A 127 -4.75 -1.23 1.14
CA ILE A 127 -5.47 -2.34 1.80
C ILE A 127 -6.97 -2.04 1.85
N PHE A 128 -7.35 -0.83 2.24
CA PHE A 128 -8.77 -0.44 2.27
C PHE A 128 -9.39 -0.35 0.89
N ALA A 129 -8.67 0.20 -0.10
CA ALA A 129 -9.14 0.26 -1.48
C ALA A 129 -9.40 -1.15 -2.05
N SER A 130 -8.48 -2.10 -1.81
CA SER A 130 -8.66 -3.48 -2.27
C SER A 130 -9.82 -4.18 -1.58
N ALA A 131 -10.00 -3.99 -0.27
CA ALA A 131 -11.13 -4.54 0.47
C ALA A 131 -12.47 -3.97 -0.03
N LEU A 132 -12.52 -2.66 -0.31
CA LEU A 132 -13.73 -2.01 -0.78
C LEU A 132 -14.14 -2.48 -2.19
N ILE A 133 -13.20 -2.72 -3.09
CA ILE A 133 -13.48 -3.26 -4.43
C ILE A 133 -13.98 -4.71 -4.35
N PHE A 134 -13.49 -5.48 -3.38
CA PHE A 134 -13.90 -6.87 -3.22
C PHE A 134 -15.36 -7.02 -2.77
N LEU A 135 -15.89 -6.05 -2.02
CA LEU A 135 -17.28 -6.08 -1.53
C LEU A 135 -18.34 -6.14 -2.64
N PRO A 136 -18.36 -5.26 -3.65
CA PRO A 136 -19.35 -5.33 -4.73
C PRO A 136 -19.27 -6.64 -5.52
N ILE A 137 -18.07 -7.15 -5.74
CA ILE A 137 -17.84 -8.43 -6.45
C ILE A 137 -18.47 -9.59 -5.66
N THR A 138 -18.26 -9.60 -4.35
CA THR A 138 -18.81 -10.65 -3.48
C THR A 138 -20.34 -10.58 -3.40
N ILE A 139 -20.91 -9.37 -3.25
CA ILE A 139 -22.36 -9.16 -3.19
C ILE A 139 -23.02 -9.55 -4.51
N ALA A 140 -22.41 -9.24 -5.64
CA ALA A 140 -22.91 -9.61 -6.97
C ALA A 140 -22.99 -11.14 -7.14
N ASN A 141 -21.95 -11.85 -6.68
CA ASN A 141 -21.91 -13.31 -6.73
C ASN A 141 -22.95 -13.97 -5.82
N LEU A 142 -23.27 -13.36 -4.68
CA LEU A 142 -24.31 -13.86 -3.75
C LEU A 142 -25.72 -13.61 -4.26
N THR A 143 -25.98 -12.41 -4.79
CA THR A 143 -27.33 -11.96 -5.16
C THR A 143 -27.77 -12.48 -6.54
N LYS A 144 -26.83 -12.90 -7.39
CA LYS A 144 -27.07 -13.37 -8.79
C LYS A 144 -27.91 -12.40 -9.64
N ASN A 145 -27.95 -11.13 -9.27
CA ASN A 145 -28.67 -10.10 -10.01
C ASN A 145 -27.87 -9.69 -11.25
N PRO A 146 -28.44 -9.70 -12.47
CA PRO A 146 -27.72 -9.45 -13.72
C PRO A 146 -27.13 -8.03 -13.77
N ILE A 147 -27.73 -7.05 -13.11
CA ILE A 147 -27.20 -5.67 -13.07
C ILE A 147 -25.95 -5.60 -12.20
N LEU A 148 -25.98 -6.24 -11.01
CA LEU A 148 -24.84 -6.28 -10.10
C LEU A 148 -23.68 -7.11 -10.68
N ILE A 149 -23.98 -8.19 -11.40
CA ILE A 149 -22.97 -9.00 -12.08
C ILE A 149 -22.25 -8.19 -13.17
N ARG A 150 -22.99 -7.38 -13.95
CA ARG A 150 -22.37 -6.48 -14.95
C ARG A 150 -21.49 -5.43 -14.31
N ALA A 151 -21.93 -4.80 -13.22
CA ALA A 151 -21.12 -3.84 -12.49
C ALA A 151 -19.88 -4.49 -11.87
N ALA A 152 -20.03 -5.68 -11.28
CA ALA A 152 -18.93 -6.44 -10.71
C ALA A 152 -17.92 -6.95 -11.77
N SER A 153 -18.41 -7.32 -12.97
CA SER A 153 -17.53 -7.72 -14.06
C SER A 153 -16.68 -6.57 -14.60
N ALA A 154 -17.19 -5.34 -14.55
CA ALA A 154 -16.42 -4.14 -14.89
C ALA A 154 -15.35 -3.82 -13.84
N LEU A 155 -15.57 -4.21 -12.57
CA LEU A 155 -14.63 -4.04 -11.45
C LEU A 155 -13.68 -5.25 -11.28
N ASN A 156 -13.77 -6.26 -12.15
CA ASN A 156 -12.91 -7.44 -12.07
C ASN A 156 -11.57 -7.16 -12.79
N PRO A 157 -10.41 -7.34 -12.12
CA PRO A 157 -9.10 -7.13 -12.74
C PRO A 157 -8.81 -8.08 -13.92
N GLY A 158 -9.49 -9.24 -13.99
CA GLY A 158 -9.41 -10.20 -15.09
C GLY A 158 -10.50 -10.05 -16.16
N GLY A 159 -11.26 -8.98 -16.16
CA GLY A 159 -12.34 -8.74 -17.09
C GLY A 159 -11.86 -8.33 -18.47
N SER A 160 -12.79 -8.31 -19.45
CA SER A 160 -12.54 -7.94 -20.85
C SER A 160 -11.96 -6.53 -21.03
N ASN A 161 -12.28 -5.61 -20.12
CA ASN A 161 -11.77 -4.23 -20.08
C ASN A 161 -11.15 -3.92 -18.73
N PRO A 162 -9.82 -3.79 -18.61
CA PRO A 162 -9.16 -3.49 -17.33
C PRO A 162 -9.27 -2.01 -16.90
N TRP A 163 -9.66 -1.10 -17.81
CA TRP A 163 -9.68 0.33 -17.56
C TRP A 163 -10.64 0.79 -16.44
N PRO A 164 -11.91 0.33 -16.39
CA PRO A 164 -12.83 0.77 -15.32
C PRO A 164 -12.33 0.31 -13.94
N TYR A 165 -11.76 -0.89 -13.85
CA TYR A 165 -11.12 -1.35 -12.62
C TYR A 165 -9.96 -0.43 -12.22
N ALA A 166 -9.05 -0.15 -13.15
CA ALA A 166 -7.86 0.67 -12.86
C ALA A 166 -8.23 2.09 -12.40
N ILE A 167 -9.19 2.73 -13.08
CA ILE A 167 -9.64 4.09 -12.72
C ILE A 167 -10.31 4.10 -11.34
N THR A 168 -11.22 3.15 -11.08
CA THR A 168 -11.92 3.07 -9.79
C THR A 168 -10.95 2.77 -8.66
N PHE A 169 -10.02 1.84 -8.86
CA PHE A 169 -8.99 1.50 -7.88
C PHE A 169 -8.08 2.69 -7.57
N PHE A 170 -7.63 3.39 -8.60
CA PHE A 170 -6.81 4.59 -8.45
C PHE A 170 -7.54 5.70 -7.68
N ALA A 171 -8.82 5.97 -8.02
CA ALA A 171 -9.64 6.94 -7.33
C ALA A 171 -9.85 6.59 -5.85
N LEU A 172 -10.07 5.31 -5.53
CA LEU A 172 -10.21 4.82 -4.17
C LEU A 172 -8.89 4.97 -3.39
N ILE A 173 -7.76 4.61 -3.98
CA ILE A 173 -6.45 4.79 -3.34
C ILE A 173 -6.20 6.26 -3.02
N LEU A 174 -6.46 7.18 -3.96
CA LEU A 174 -6.31 8.62 -3.72
C LEU A 174 -7.24 9.12 -2.62
N GLY A 175 -8.51 8.71 -2.62
CA GLY A 175 -9.47 9.07 -1.58
C GLY A 175 -9.02 8.59 -0.19
N PHE A 176 -8.60 7.34 -0.07
CA PHE A 176 -8.09 6.81 1.19
C PHE A 176 -6.75 7.41 1.59
N ALA A 177 -5.86 7.70 0.65
CA ALA A 177 -4.59 8.37 0.95
C ALA A 177 -4.82 9.77 1.53
N TYR A 178 -5.76 10.53 0.95
CA TYR A 178 -6.15 11.83 1.47
C TYR A 178 -6.78 11.73 2.86
N PHE A 179 -7.69 10.78 3.04
CA PHE A 179 -8.34 10.53 4.33
C PHE A 179 -7.32 10.17 5.42
N TYR A 180 -6.40 9.24 5.14
CA TYR A 180 -5.35 8.85 6.07
C TYR A 180 -4.36 9.98 6.36
N ALA A 181 -3.98 10.75 5.36
CA ALA A 181 -3.11 11.89 5.54
C ALA A 181 -3.74 12.93 6.50
N SER A 182 -5.05 13.15 6.39
CA SER A 182 -5.76 14.09 7.27
C SER A 182 -5.87 13.59 8.72
N LEU A 183 -5.92 12.27 8.93
CA LEU A 183 -5.94 11.66 10.27
C LEU A 183 -4.56 11.63 10.93
N THR A 184 -3.52 11.37 10.14
CA THR A 184 -2.15 11.19 10.67
C THR A 184 -1.50 12.53 10.98
N ILE A 185 -1.83 13.59 10.23
CA ILE A 185 -1.28 14.93 10.42
C ILE A 185 -2.28 15.75 11.25
N ASN A 186 -2.12 15.75 12.58
CA ASN A 186 -2.88 16.64 13.44
C ASN A 186 -2.13 17.98 13.56
N PRO A 187 -2.62 19.06 12.92
CA PRO A 187 -1.92 20.36 12.93
C PRO A 187 -1.85 20.98 14.34
N ILE A 188 -2.77 20.63 15.23
CA ILE A 188 -2.81 21.15 16.60
C ILE A 188 -1.67 20.55 17.43
N ASP A 189 -1.45 19.23 17.34
CA ASP A 189 -0.36 18.56 18.07
C ASP A 189 1.02 19.02 17.57
N ILE A 190 1.14 19.26 16.27
CA ILE A 190 2.38 19.81 15.68
C ILE A 190 2.61 21.22 16.17
N ALA A 191 1.58 22.06 16.23
CA ALA A 191 1.69 23.44 16.70
C ALA A 191 1.99 23.54 18.21
N SER A 192 1.49 22.61 19.03
CA SER A 192 1.74 22.60 20.46
C SER A 192 3.16 22.12 20.84
N ASN A 193 3.82 21.37 19.96
CA ASN A 193 5.18 20.85 20.14
C ASN A 193 6.27 21.76 19.50
N LEU A 194 5.90 22.88 18.89
CA LEU A 194 6.78 23.88 18.30
C LEU A 194 7.00 25.08 19.20
#